data_09b672f654eb054bb047d16275cc14de
#
_entry.id   09b672f654eb054bb047d16275cc14de
#
_cell.length_a   1.000
_cell.length_b   1.000
_cell.length_c   1.000
_cell.angle_alpha   90.00
_cell.angle_beta   90.00
_cell.angle_gamma   90.00
#
_symmetry.space_group_name_H-M   'P 1'
#
loop_
_entity.id
_entity.type
_entity.pdbx_description
1 polymer ?
#
loop_
_entity_poly.entity_id
_entity_poly.type
_entity_poly.pdbx_seq_one_letter_code
_entity_poly.pdbx_strand_id
1 'polypeptide(L)'
;VPVMLEDRLVNALIVPDYLQQDFTRITPNAYLSSIAPIVEGEHIIEAVNVPRSECVYLEIDEHTPCLQVNRRTWTGRQDKKIVTSVRLVYPGSRYRLEGSMSK
;
A
#
# COMPACT_ATOMS: atom_id res chain seq x y z
N VAL A 1 18.07 7.79 -0.83
CA VAL A 1 17.21 8.12 0.32
C VAL A 1 15.84 7.50 0.12
N PRO A 2 15.39 6.65 1.07
CA PRO A 2 14.07 6.03 0.95
C PRO A 2 12.95 7.07 0.98
N VAL A 3 11.95 6.88 0.12
CA VAL A 3 10.79 7.78 0.07
C VAL A 3 9.54 7.13 0.66
N MET A 4 9.57 5.83 0.87
CA MET A 4 8.39 5.08 1.31
C MET A 4 8.78 3.74 1.93
N LEU A 5 8.03 3.33 2.96
CA LEU A 5 8.01 1.97 3.46
C LEU A 5 6.69 1.33 3.07
N GLU A 6 6.73 0.10 2.55
CA GLU A 6 5.53 -0.63 2.18
C GLU A 6 5.47 -1.98 2.88
N ASP A 7 4.35 -2.21 3.58
CA ASP A 7 3.97 -3.51 4.14
C ASP A 7 2.74 -4.01 3.40
N ARG A 8 2.87 -5.09 2.65
CA ARG A 8 1.78 -5.62 1.84
C ARG A 8 1.41 -7.02 2.27
N LEU A 9 0.13 -7.23 2.56
CA LEU A 9 -0.44 -8.54 2.81
C LEU A 9 -1.35 -8.89 1.63
N VAL A 10 -1.19 -10.10 1.10
CA VAL A 10 -1.97 -10.61 -0.02
C VAL A 10 -2.68 -11.87 0.43
N ASN A 11 -3.98 -11.98 0.13
CA ASN A 11 -4.78 -13.14 0.50
C ASN A 11 -4.37 -14.36 -0.33
N ALA A 12 -3.64 -15.28 0.29
CA ALA A 12 -3.13 -16.48 -0.38
C ALA A 12 -4.21 -17.46 -0.82
N LEU A 13 -5.42 -17.36 -0.27
CA LEU A 13 -6.54 -18.20 -0.71
C LEU A 13 -7.07 -17.76 -2.07
N ILE A 14 -6.92 -16.48 -2.40
CA ILE A 14 -7.36 -15.91 -3.68
C ILE A 14 -6.21 -15.83 -4.69
N VAL A 15 -5.00 -15.50 -4.21
CA VAL A 15 -3.82 -15.33 -5.05
C VAL A 15 -2.68 -16.19 -4.50
N PRO A 16 -2.77 -17.53 -4.65
CA PRO A 16 -1.83 -18.45 -4.01
C PRO A 16 -0.39 -18.36 -4.54
N ASP A 17 -0.21 -17.92 -5.78
CA ASP A 17 1.11 -17.88 -6.42
C ASP A 17 1.76 -16.50 -6.42
N TYR A 18 1.27 -15.57 -5.60
CA TYR A 18 1.76 -14.19 -5.59
C TYR A 18 3.27 -14.12 -5.33
N LEU A 19 3.78 -14.83 -4.34
CA LEU A 19 5.19 -14.79 -3.96
C LEU A 19 6.12 -15.46 -4.98
N GLN A 20 5.56 -16.21 -5.92
CA GLN A 20 6.31 -16.91 -6.95
C GLN A 20 6.45 -16.09 -8.24
N GLN A 21 5.85 -14.90 -8.29
CA GLN A 21 5.88 -14.08 -9.49
C GLN A 21 7.17 -13.30 -9.63
N ASP A 22 7.57 -13.07 -10.87
CA ASP A 22 8.71 -12.22 -11.20
C ASP A 22 8.21 -10.79 -11.43
N PHE A 23 8.28 -9.97 -10.37
CA PHE A 23 7.83 -8.59 -10.44
C PHE A 23 8.81 -7.64 -11.15
N THR A 24 9.87 -8.17 -11.76
CA THR A 24 10.67 -7.41 -12.72
C THR A 24 10.02 -7.40 -14.10
N ARG A 25 9.09 -8.34 -14.37
CA ARG A 25 8.39 -8.48 -15.66
C ARG A 25 6.96 -7.95 -15.63
N ILE A 26 6.30 -8.06 -14.48
CA ILE A 26 4.92 -7.62 -14.32
C ILE A 26 4.81 -6.87 -13.01
N THR A 27 4.02 -5.80 -12.96
CA THR A 27 3.80 -5.08 -11.70
C THR A 27 2.89 -5.88 -10.78
N PRO A 28 3.02 -5.73 -9.44
CA PRO A 28 2.09 -6.36 -8.51
C PRO A 28 0.63 -6.05 -8.80
N ASN A 29 0.30 -4.80 -9.11
CA ASN A 29 -1.07 -4.40 -9.42
C ASN A 29 -1.59 -5.06 -10.69
N ALA A 30 -0.78 -5.15 -11.74
CA ALA A 30 -1.19 -5.80 -12.98
C ALA A 30 -1.44 -7.29 -12.77
N TYR A 31 -0.58 -7.95 -12.00
CA TYR A 31 -0.75 -9.36 -11.68
C TYR A 31 -2.01 -9.60 -10.85
N LEU A 32 -2.20 -8.83 -9.78
CA LEU A 32 -3.37 -8.97 -8.91
C LEU A 32 -4.67 -8.73 -9.68
N SER A 33 -4.71 -7.72 -10.56
CA SER A 33 -5.89 -7.42 -11.36
C SER A 33 -6.21 -8.53 -12.36
N SER A 34 -5.20 -9.26 -12.84
CA SER A 34 -5.42 -10.38 -13.76
C SER A 34 -6.05 -11.59 -13.08
N ILE A 35 -5.78 -11.79 -11.77
CA ILE A 35 -6.28 -12.93 -11.00
C ILE A 35 -7.58 -12.58 -10.27
N ALA A 36 -7.64 -11.41 -9.67
CA ALA A 36 -8.74 -11.00 -8.80
C ALA A 36 -9.08 -9.52 -9.07
N PRO A 37 -9.93 -9.23 -10.06
CA PRO A 37 -10.31 -7.85 -10.38
C PRO A 37 -10.87 -7.13 -9.17
N ILE A 38 -10.40 -5.91 -8.94
CA ILE A 38 -10.83 -5.09 -7.82
C ILE A 38 -12.21 -4.54 -8.09
N VAL A 39 -13.15 -4.79 -7.17
CA VAL A 39 -14.50 -4.25 -7.22
C VAL A 39 -14.73 -3.17 -6.18
N GLU A 40 -13.87 -3.10 -5.15
CA GLU A 40 -13.94 -2.10 -4.10
C GLU A 40 -12.56 -1.86 -3.53
N GLY A 41 -12.27 -0.60 -3.21
CA GLY A 41 -11.03 -0.20 -2.55
C GLY A 41 -11.33 0.78 -1.44
N GLU A 42 -10.47 0.78 -0.42
CA GLU A 42 -10.55 1.70 0.71
C GLU A 42 -9.17 2.29 0.97
N HIS A 43 -9.14 3.60 1.23
CA HIS A 43 -7.92 4.31 1.64
C HIS A 43 -8.19 5.04 2.93
N ILE A 44 -7.31 4.84 3.92
CA ILE A 44 -7.33 5.60 5.17
C ILE A 44 -5.98 6.28 5.30
N ILE A 45 -5.98 7.59 5.43
CA ILE A 45 -4.77 8.41 5.48
C ILE A 45 -4.69 9.11 6.83
N GLU A 46 -3.57 8.93 7.51
CA GLU A 46 -3.35 9.51 8.84
C GLU A 46 -1.95 10.09 8.96
N ALA A 47 -1.81 11.12 9.77
CA ALA A 47 -0.51 11.62 10.18
C ALA A 47 -0.06 10.78 11.38
N VAL A 48 1.16 10.26 11.33
CA VAL A 48 1.68 9.36 12.37
C VAL A 48 3.14 9.64 12.67
N ASN A 49 3.56 9.23 13.86
CA ASN A 49 4.97 9.03 14.20
C ASN A 49 5.20 7.53 14.22
N VAL A 50 6.24 7.08 13.50
CA VAL A 50 6.50 5.64 13.36
C VAL A 50 7.53 5.16 14.37
N PRO A 51 7.58 3.85 14.67
CA PRO A 51 8.57 3.28 15.58
C PRO A 51 10.00 3.55 15.11
N ARG A 52 10.92 3.52 16.07
CA ARG A 52 12.34 3.79 15.82
C ARG A 52 12.92 2.91 14.70
N SER A 53 12.54 1.62 14.65
CA SER A 53 13.02 0.70 13.62
C SER A 53 12.65 1.16 12.22
N GLU A 54 11.46 1.74 12.07
CA GLU A 54 11.01 2.26 10.78
C GLU A 54 11.67 3.60 10.46
N CYS A 55 11.94 4.43 11.48
CA CYS A 55 12.70 5.66 11.30
C CYS A 55 14.12 5.36 10.76
N VAL A 56 14.77 4.35 11.28
CA VAL A 56 16.09 3.92 10.80
C VAL A 56 16.01 3.48 9.35
N TYR A 57 15.02 2.68 9.01
CA TYR A 57 14.80 2.20 7.64
C TYR A 57 14.54 3.36 6.67
N LEU A 58 13.75 4.35 7.09
CA LEU A 58 13.41 5.51 6.27
C LEU A 58 14.47 6.62 6.31
N GLU A 59 15.50 6.47 7.15
CA GLU A 59 16.53 7.48 7.34
C GLU A 59 15.94 8.83 7.76
N ILE A 60 15.14 8.80 8.82
CA ILE A 60 14.48 9.98 9.41
C ILE A 60 14.67 10.00 10.93
N ASP A 61 14.46 11.17 11.52
CA ASP A 61 14.47 11.34 12.97
C ASP A 61 13.18 10.79 13.60
N GLU A 62 13.25 10.40 14.88
CA GLU A 62 12.14 9.81 15.62
C GLU A 62 10.88 10.68 15.66
N HIS A 63 11.02 11.98 15.51
CA HIS A 63 9.91 12.93 15.58
C HIS A 63 9.51 13.47 14.21
N THR A 64 9.99 12.88 13.13
CA THR A 64 9.60 13.29 11.79
C THR A 64 8.16 12.88 11.52
N PRO A 65 7.26 13.83 11.21
CA PRO A 65 5.89 13.48 10.85
C PRO A 65 5.86 12.67 9.55
N CYS A 66 5.04 11.62 9.56
CA CYS A 66 4.84 10.78 8.38
C CYS A 66 3.37 10.75 8.00
N LEU A 67 3.10 10.51 6.73
CA LEU A 67 1.76 10.15 6.25
C LEU A 67 1.69 8.64 6.14
N GLN A 68 0.69 8.04 6.78
CA GLN A 68 0.43 6.62 6.67
C GLN A 68 -0.83 6.41 5.86
N VAL A 69 -0.73 5.59 4.81
CA VAL A 69 -1.87 5.23 3.97
C VAL A 69 -2.12 3.74 4.15
N ASN A 70 -3.30 3.40 4.65
CA ASN A 70 -3.76 2.02 4.72
C ASN A 70 -4.73 1.79 3.57
N ARG A 71 -4.43 0.82 2.71
CA ARG A 71 -5.25 0.44 1.57
C ARG A 71 -5.74 -0.96 1.72
N ARG A 72 -7.03 -1.18 1.45
CA ARG A 72 -7.59 -2.52 1.33
C ARG A 72 -8.34 -2.62 0.02
N THR A 73 -8.23 -3.78 -0.63
CA THR A 73 -8.95 -4.04 -1.88
C THR A 73 -9.73 -5.34 -1.76
N TRP A 74 -10.88 -5.38 -2.42
CA TRP A 74 -11.78 -6.53 -2.43
C TRP A 74 -12.10 -6.95 -3.86
N THR A 75 -12.37 -8.24 -4.02
CA THR A 75 -12.88 -8.81 -5.27
C THR A 75 -14.24 -9.48 -5.03
N GLY A 76 -14.97 -9.81 -6.10
CA GLY A 76 -16.27 -10.46 -6.01
C GLY A 76 -17.43 -9.47 -5.92
N ARG A 77 -18.50 -9.69 -6.70
CA ARG A 77 -19.62 -8.78 -6.76
C ARG A 77 -20.65 -8.94 -5.65
N GLN A 78 -20.95 -10.19 -5.29
CA GLN A 78 -21.95 -10.52 -4.28
C GLN A 78 -21.30 -10.97 -2.97
N ASP A 79 -20.25 -11.77 -3.07
CA ASP A 79 -19.51 -12.27 -1.93
C ASP A 79 -18.10 -11.64 -1.96
N LYS A 80 -18.02 -10.42 -1.47
CA LYS A 80 -16.77 -9.66 -1.47
C LYS A 80 -15.73 -10.31 -0.56
N LYS A 81 -14.54 -10.51 -1.11
CA LYS A 81 -13.41 -11.05 -0.37
C LYS A 81 -12.22 -10.12 -0.46
N ILE A 82 -11.55 -9.93 0.67
CA ILE A 82 -10.37 -9.08 0.71
C ILE A 82 -9.22 -9.75 -0.04
N VAL A 83 -8.57 -8.98 -0.91
CA VAL A 83 -7.43 -9.44 -1.70
C VAL A 83 -6.13 -8.93 -1.11
N THR A 84 -6.05 -7.63 -0.82
CA THR A 84 -4.84 -7.02 -0.28
C THR A 84 -5.13 -6.08 0.88
N SER A 85 -4.16 -5.99 1.77
CA SER A 85 -4.08 -4.95 2.80
C SER A 85 -2.66 -4.41 2.77
N VAL A 86 -2.52 -3.11 2.51
CA VAL A 86 -1.22 -2.48 2.32
C VAL A 86 -1.09 -1.30 3.27
N ARG A 87 0.04 -1.22 3.96
CA ARG A 87 0.41 -0.06 4.75
C ARG A 87 1.57 0.65 4.06
N LEU A 88 1.37 1.90 3.72
CA LEU A 88 2.40 2.75 3.12
C LEU A 88 2.74 3.86 4.09
N VAL A 89 4.03 4.09 4.32
CA VAL A 89 4.48 5.16 5.20
C VAL A 89 5.41 6.07 4.42
N TYR A 90 5.09 7.34 4.39
CA TYR A 90 5.84 8.37 3.67
C TYR A 90 6.32 9.43 4.65
N PRO A 91 7.64 9.69 4.73
CA PRO A 91 8.12 10.86 5.48
C PRO A 91 7.53 12.14 4.90
N GLY A 92 6.95 12.97 5.75
CA GLY A 92 6.27 14.21 5.31
C GLY A 92 7.19 15.21 4.62
N SER A 93 8.50 15.14 4.91
CA SER A 93 9.51 15.99 4.25
C SER A 93 9.84 15.54 2.82
N ARG A 94 9.42 14.33 2.41
CA ARG A 94 9.75 13.74 1.11
C ARG A 94 8.54 13.43 0.26
N TYR A 95 7.34 13.66 0.76
CA TYR A 95 6.10 13.28 0.08
C TYR A 95 4.97 14.18 0.52
N ARG A 96 4.08 14.48 -0.41
CA ARG A 96 2.80 15.15 -0.12
C ARG A 96 1.71 14.62 -1.03
N LEU A 97 0.48 14.67 -0.53
CA LEU A 97 -0.71 14.35 -1.31
C LEU A 97 -1.26 15.63 -1.91
N GLU A 98 -1.49 15.61 -3.21
CA GLU A 98 -2.09 16.73 -3.93
C GLU A 98 -3.30 16.24 -4.71
N GLY A 99 -4.31 17.10 -4.78
CA GLY A 99 -5.42 16.90 -5.67
C GLY A 99 -5.81 18.25 -6.25
N SER A 100 -6.31 18.26 -7.46
CA SER A 100 -6.86 19.45 -8.06
C SER A 100 -8.24 19.16 -8.60
N MET A 101 -9.07 20.20 -8.57
CA MET A 101 -10.44 20.15 -9.05
C MET A 101 -10.66 21.34 -9.96
N SER A 102 -11.19 21.07 -11.14
CA SER A 102 -11.55 22.14 -12.08
C SER A 102 -13.00 22.01 -12.50
N LYS A 103 -13.61 23.15 -12.75
CA LYS A 103 -15.01 23.21 -13.20
C LYS A 103 -15.08 23.40 -14.69
#